data_cc2601dc958daa8a2ce822a593d23a41
#
_entry.id   cc2601dc958daa8a2ce822a593d23a41
#
_cell.length_a   1.000
_cell.length_b   1.000
_cell.length_c   1.000
_cell.angle_alpha   90.00
_cell.angle_beta   90.00
_cell.angle_gamma   90.00
#
_symmetry.space_group_name_H-M   'P 1'
#
loop_
_entity.id
_entity.type
_entity.pdbx_description
1 polymer ?
#
loop_
_entity_poly.entity_id
_entity_poly.type
_entity_poly.pdbx_seq_one_letter_code
_entity_poly.pdbx_strand_id
1 'polypeptide(L)'
;LSDSSEQAEGFLDDIKTELEDNANIIMDFGSLKGDKAWRTGVILTKTDIKAEAIGSGKKVRGRRHRNWRPDLIVLDDIENDENVNTPEQRRKLKNWFDKAVSKAGDTYTDIMYIGTILHYDSLLNNVLQNPRYKTRKYRAVISEAVNTKLWDEWESIYTNLFNENHEEDARTFYEAHEEEMLLGAEVLWEEKLSYYDLMEIKVSEGTASFNSELQNDPIDPENATFNPEWFDYYEPELMDFKSPEFVFVAANDPSLGKNKKSDTSSIINLALSTKTGYMYVVDASVEKRKPDVIIEDVFEMNRRLKRDCKKGFYKFGVEVVQFQYF
;
A
#
# COMPACT_ATOMS: atom_id res chain seq x y z
N LEU A 1 -18.54 6.69 -8.29
CA LEU A 1 -18.23 5.26 -8.27
C LEU A 1 -17.71 4.91 -6.90
N SER A 2 -18.12 3.76 -6.33
CA SER A 2 -17.63 3.27 -5.04
C SER A 2 -17.38 1.76 -5.11
N ASP A 3 -16.94 1.13 -4.02
CA ASP A 3 -16.62 -0.31 -4.01
C ASP A 3 -17.85 -1.15 -4.33
N SER A 4 -19.03 -0.77 -3.84
CA SER A 4 -20.31 -1.42 -4.11
C SER A 4 -21.32 -0.49 -4.77
N SER A 5 -22.37 -1.07 -5.39
CA SER A 5 -23.48 -0.27 -5.93
C SER A 5 -24.31 0.37 -4.81
N GLU A 6 -24.45 -0.32 -3.69
CA GLU A 6 -25.22 0.15 -2.55
C GLU A 6 -24.59 1.40 -1.92
N GLN A 7 -23.25 1.39 -1.72
CA GLN A 7 -22.52 2.54 -1.21
C GLN A 7 -22.59 3.72 -2.19
N ALA A 8 -22.39 3.48 -3.49
CA ALA A 8 -22.50 4.53 -4.50
C ALA A 8 -23.90 5.15 -4.55
N GLU A 9 -24.95 4.35 -4.35
CA GLU A 9 -26.34 4.79 -4.27
C GLU A 9 -26.62 5.60 -3.01
N GLY A 10 -26.01 5.23 -1.86
CA GLY A 10 -26.07 6.00 -0.62
C GLY A 10 -25.52 7.41 -0.82
N PHE A 11 -24.31 7.55 -1.39
CA PHE A 11 -23.75 8.88 -1.70
C PHE A 11 -24.63 9.69 -2.66
N LEU A 12 -25.25 9.04 -3.63
CA LEU A 12 -26.17 9.75 -4.52
C LEU A 12 -27.45 10.20 -3.81
N ASP A 13 -27.90 9.45 -2.81
CA ASP A 13 -29.06 9.81 -1.99
C ASP A 13 -28.78 11.00 -1.07
N ASP A 14 -27.57 11.08 -0.50
CA ASP A 14 -27.10 12.26 0.25
C ASP A 14 -27.07 13.51 -0.65
N ILE A 15 -26.53 13.37 -1.88
CA ILE A 15 -26.55 14.45 -2.87
C ILE A 15 -27.98 14.87 -3.20
N LYS A 16 -28.92 13.93 -3.34
CA LYS A 16 -30.32 14.26 -3.58
C LYS A 16 -30.91 15.06 -2.42
N THR A 17 -30.65 14.63 -1.21
CA THR A 17 -31.12 15.32 0.01
C THR A 17 -30.61 16.75 0.05
N GLU A 18 -29.32 16.96 -0.21
CA GLU A 18 -28.76 18.33 -0.30
C GLU A 18 -29.42 19.17 -1.40
N LEU A 19 -29.67 18.60 -2.58
CA LEU A 19 -30.30 19.30 -3.69
C LEU A 19 -31.78 19.59 -3.43
N GLU A 20 -32.47 18.85 -2.57
CA GLU A 20 -33.86 19.02 -2.21
C GLU A 20 -34.07 19.96 -1.00
N ASP A 21 -33.22 19.87 0.02
CA ASP A 21 -33.49 20.44 1.34
C ASP A 21 -32.51 21.57 1.74
N ASN A 22 -31.33 21.69 1.10
CA ASN A 22 -30.37 22.71 1.47
C ASN A 22 -30.86 24.10 1.03
N ALA A 23 -31.23 24.93 2.02
CA ALA A 23 -31.77 26.26 1.79
C ALA A 23 -30.83 27.20 0.99
N ASN A 24 -29.50 27.08 1.17
CA ASN A 24 -28.54 27.88 0.44
C ASN A 24 -28.50 27.49 -1.03
N ILE A 25 -28.51 26.19 -1.33
CA ILE A 25 -28.56 25.69 -2.71
C ILE A 25 -29.84 26.12 -3.40
N ILE A 26 -30.99 26.01 -2.70
CA ILE A 26 -32.29 26.44 -3.23
C ILE A 26 -32.32 27.96 -3.46
N MET A 27 -31.75 28.73 -2.56
CA MET A 27 -31.70 30.19 -2.69
C MET A 27 -30.85 30.62 -3.91
N ASP A 28 -29.69 29.99 -4.12
CA ASP A 28 -28.75 30.39 -5.16
C ASP A 28 -29.13 29.83 -6.55
N PHE A 29 -29.66 28.62 -6.62
CA PHE A 29 -29.90 27.89 -7.87
C PHE A 29 -31.37 27.55 -8.13
N GLY A 30 -32.28 27.84 -7.21
CA GLY A 30 -33.66 27.38 -7.26
C GLY A 30 -33.82 25.88 -7.03
N SER A 31 -35.04 25.37 -7.13
CA SER A 31 -35.31 23.93 -7.01
C SER A 31 -34.68 23.14 -8.17
N LEU A 32 -33.72 22.29 -7.85
CA LEU A 32 -32.97 21.49 -8.83
C LEU A 32 -33.57 20.10 -9.07
N LYS A 33 -34.57 19.66 -8.28
CA LYS A 33 -35.22 18.35 -8.42
C LYS A 33 -35.88 18.19 -9.78
N GLY A 34 -35.43 17.21 -10.55
CA GLY A 34 -35.96 16.95 -11.88
C GLY A 34 -37.20 16.07 -11.89
N ASP A 35 -38.06 16.25 -12.91
CA ASP A 35 -39.33 15.52 -13.01
C ASP A 35 -39.19 14.14 -13.69
N LYS A 36 -38.11 13.91 -14.46
CA LYS A 36 -37.94 12.71 -15.32
C LYS A 36 -37.23 11.54 -14.65
N ALA A 37 -36.18 11.78 -13.91
CA ALA A 37 -35.40 10.75 -13.24
C ALA A 37 -34.90 11.27 -11.91
N TRP A 38 -35.45 10.74 -10.83
CA TRP A 38 -35.06 11.06 -9.46
C TRP A 38 -35.16 9.79 -8.62
N ARG A 39 -34.26 8.83 -8.93
CA ARG A 39 -34.28 7.47 -8.41
C ARG A 39 -33.02 7.18 -7.60
N THR A 40 -32.98 6.06 -6.91
CA THR A 40 -31.86 5.61 -6.06
C THR A 40 -30.53 5.60 -6.82
N GLY A 41 -30.44 5.07 -8.02
CA GLY A 41 -29.16 4.96 -8.74
C GLY A 41 -28.93 6.02 -9.83
N VAL A 42 -29.89 6.94 -10.05
CA VAL A 42 -29.76 7.98 -11.09
C VAL A 42 -30.65 9.17 -10.81
N ILE A 43 -30.09 10.36 -10.97
CA ILE A 43 -30.82 11.63 -10.92
C ILE A 43 -30.59 12.44 -12.21
N LEU A 44 -31.61 13.20 -12.59
CA LEU A 44 -31.56 14.19 -13.65
C LEU A 44 -32.18 15.48 -13.12
N THR A 45 -31.36 16.52 -12.96
CA THR A 45 -31.81 17.82 -12.46
C THR A 45 -32.69 18.55 -13.47
N LYS A 46 -33.42 19.60 -13.03
CA LYS A 46 -34.14 20.52 -13.92
C LYS A 46 -33.21 21.25 -14.89
N THR A 47 -31.93 21.42 -14.49
CA THR A 47 -30.89 22.04 -15.34
C THR A 47 -30.23 21.03 -16.29
N ASP A 48 -30.81 19.82 -16.43
CA ASP A 48 -30.37 18.78 -17.35
C ASP A 48 -29.00 18.12 -16.97
N ILE A 49 -28.59 18.22 -15.73
CA ILE A 49 -27.40 17.53 -15.20
C ILE A 49 -27.81 16.12 -14.75
N LYS A 50 -27.12 15.10 -15.28
CA LYS A 50 -27.34 13.71 -14.92
C LYS A 50 -26.22 13.21 -14.01
N ALA A 51 -26.56 12.63 -12.85
CA ALA A 51 -25.63 11.88 -12.02
C ALA A 51 -26.07 10.42 -11.90
N GLU A 52 -25.11 9.49 -11.91
CA GLU A 52 -25.34 8.06 -11.81
C GLU A 52 -24.40 7.43 -10.77
N ALA A 53 -24.97 6.61 -9.90
CA ALA A 53 -24.25 5.77 -8.95
C ALA A 53 -23.88 4.43 -9.61
N ILE A 54 -22.63 3.97 -9.41
CA ILE A 54 -22.13 2.74 -10.03
C ILE A 54 -21.12 2.08 -9.08
N GLY A 55 -21.32 0.80 -8.80
CA GLY A 55 -20.35 0.00 -8.04
C GLY A 55 -19.15 -0.42 -8.86
N SER A 56 -18.05 -0.68 -8.17
CA SER A 56 -16.80 -1.22 -8.72
C SER A 56 -17.05 -2.48 -9.57
N GLY A 57 -16.27 -2.65 -10.62
CA GLY A 57 -16.39 -3.77 -11.56
C GLY A 57 -17.58 -3.72 -12.51
N LYS A 58 -18.54 -2.80 -12.33
CA LYS A 58 -19.68 -2.66 -13.22
C LYS A 58 -19.32 -1.98 -14.54
N LYS A 59 -20.25 -2.06 -15.52
CA LYS A 59 -20.06 -1.44 -16.83
C LYS A 59 -20.17 0.08 -16.73
N VAL A 60 -19.07 0.79 -16.90
CA VAL A 60 -19.00 2.25 -16.93
C VAL A 60 -18.94 2.75 -18.38
N ARG A 61 -18.17 2.07 -19.22
CA ARG A 61 -17.96 2.45 -20.62
C ARG A 61 -19.28 2.47 -21.42
N GLY A 62 -19.46 3.52 -22.21
CA GLY A 62 -20.65 3.71 -23.06
C GLY A 62 -21.79 4.45 -22.37
N ARG A 63 -21.63 4.85 -21.09
CA ARG A 63 -22.59 5.72 -20.43
C ARG A 63 -22.52 7.13 -21.00
N ARG A 64 -23.65 7.73 -21.16
CA ARG A 64 -23.79 9.09 -21.72
C ARG A 64 -25.14 9.69 -21.31
N HIS A 65 -25.22 11.00 -21.38
CA HIS A 65 -26.47 11.72 -21.34
C HIS A 65 -26.63 12.45 -22.65
N ARG A 66 -27.70 12.16 -23.40
CA ARG A 66 -27.86 12.60 -24.79
C ARG A 66 -26.61 12.24 -25.63
N ASN A 67 -25.89 13.24 -26.17
CA ASN A 67 -24.68 13.06 -26.97
C ASN A 67 -23.37 13.17 -26.14
N TRP A 68 -23.45 13.54 -24.85
CA TRP A 68 -22.31 13.86 -24.02
C TRP A 68 -21.83 12.66 -23.23
N ARG A 69 -20.51 12.50 -23.12
CA ARG A 69 -19.84 11.64 -22.15
C ARG A 69 -19.87 12.30 -20.77
N PRO A 70 -19.58 11.57 -19.69
CA PRO A 70 -19.45 12.21 -18.38
C PRO A 70 -18.44 13.36 -18.39
N ASP A 71 -18.78 14.47 -17.77
CA ASP A 71 -17.87 15.59 -17.54
C ASP A 71 -16.96 15.33 -16.34
N LEU A 72 -17.49 14.62 -15.33
CA LEU A 72 -16.78 14.26 -14.11
C LEU A 72 -17.03 12.79 -13.76
N ILE A 73 -15.96 12.09 -13.38
CA ILE A 73 -16.01 10.75 -12.82
C ILE A 73 -15.33 10.81 -11.45
N VAL A 74 -16.11 10.60 -10.38
CA VAL A 74 -15.57 10.50 -9.02
C VAL A 74 -15.48 9.01 -8.65
N LEU A 75 -14.31 8.57 -8.22
CA LEU A 75 -14.06 7.27 -7.62
C LEU A 75 -13.79 7.54 -6.14
N ASP A 76 -14.62 6.96 -5.29
CA ASP A 76 -14.56 7.12 -3.84
C ASP A 76 -14.56 5.75 -3.20
N ASP A 77 -13.46 5.44 -2.50
CA ASP A 77 -13.20 4.16 -1.85
C ASP A 77 -13.62 2.95 -2.70
N ILE A 78 -13.07 2.85 -3.91
CA ILE A 78 -13.35 1.70 -4.80
C ILE A 78 -12.55 0.45 -4.46
N GLU A 79 -11.57 0.57 -3.58
CA GLU A 79 -10.76 -0.51 -3.01
C GLU A 79 -11.24 -0.83 -1.61
N ASN A 80 -11.31 -2.11 -1.28
CA ASN A 80 -11.58 -2.65 0.04
C ASN A 80 -10.67 -3.87 0.29
N ASP A 81 -10.65 -4.39 1.52
CA ASP A 81 -9.80 -5.52 1.90
C ASP A 81 -10.01 -6.76 1.02
N GLU A 82 -11.25 -7.02 0.61
CA GLU A 82 -11.53 -8.17 -0.25
C GLU A 82 -10.90 -8.01 -1.63
N ASN A 83 -11.08 -6.84 -2.27
CA ASN A 83 -10.67 -6.64 -3.66
C ASN A 83 -9.18 -6.32 -3.84
N VAL A 84 -8.45 -6.03 -2.74
CA VAL A 84 -6.99 -5.85 -2.74
C VAL A 84 -6.21 -7.06 -2.21
N ASN A 85 -6.87 -8.04 -1.59
CA ASN A 85 -6.21 -9.14 -0.90
C ASN A 85 -5.32 -9.98 -1.83
N THR A 86 -5.84 -10.39 -3.00
CA THR A 86 -5.08 -11.25 -3.91
C THR A 86 -4.55 -10.49 -5.14
N PRO A 87 -3.39 -10.89 -5.70
CA PRO A 87 -2.86 -10.30 -6.94
C PRO A 87 -3.85 -10.36 -8.11
N GLU A 88 -4.71 -11.40 -8.15
CA GLU A 88 -5.72 -11.53 -9.20
C GLU A 88 -6.84 -10.48 -9.05
N GLN A 89 -7.28 -10.22 -7.83
CA GLN A 89 -8.30 -9.21 -7.54
C GLN A 89 -7.77 -7.81 -7.86
N ARG A 90 -6.57 -7.46 -7.41
CA ARG A 90 -5.91 -6.19 -7.75
C ARG A 90 -5.76 -6.01 -9.26
N ARG A 91 -5.35 -7.05 -9.97
CA ARG A 91 -5.24 -7.02 -11.45
C ARG A 91 -6.60 -6.86 -12.13
N LYS A 92 -7.68 -7.49 -11.63
CA LYS A 92 -9.04 -7.30 -12.16
C LYS A 92 -9.50 -5.86 -12.00
N LEU A 93 -9.30 -5.27 -10.82
CA LEU A 93 -9.66 -3.88 -10.53
C LEU A 93 -8.86 -2.91 -11.42
N LYS A 94 -7.55 -3.09 -11.52
CA LYS A 94 -6.69 -2.31 -12.42
C LYS A 94 -7.15 -2.41 -13.88
N ASN A 95 -7.45 -3.60 -14.37
CA ASN A 95 -7.95 -3.79 -15.72
C ASN A 95 -9.30 -3.10 -15.96
N TRP A 96 -10.18 -3.12 -14.96
CA TRP A 96 -11.46 -2.42 -15.03
C TRP A 96 -11.25 -0.90 -15.09
N PHE A 97 -10.39 -0.36 -14.24
CA PHE A 97 -10.03 1.05 -14.25
C PHE A 97 -9.46 1.46 -15.62
N ASP A 98 -8.41 0.77 -16.10
CA ASP A 98 -7.71 1.10 -17.33
C ASP A 98 -8.59 0.96 -18.59
N LYS A 99 -9.47 -0.04 -18.64
CA LYS A 99 -10.26 -0.38 -19.84
C LYS A 99 -11.67 0.17 -19.82
N ALA A 100 -12.27 0.41 -18.67
CA ALA A 100 -13.64 0.86 -18.54
C ALA A 100 -13.72 2.31 -18.05
N VAL A 101 -13.16 2.62 -16.88
CA VAL A 101 -13.28 3.94 -16.25
C VAL A 101 -12.52 4.99 -17.05
N SER A 102 -11.22 4.79 -17.27
CA SER A 102 -10.38 5.76 -17.99
C SER A 102 -10.76 5.98 -19.45
N LYS A 103 -11.64 5.13 -19.99
CA LYS A 103 -12.18 5.22 -21.37
C LYS A 103 -13.67 5.56 -21.41
N ALA A 104 -14.28 5.85 -20.27
CA ALA A 104 -15.70 6.23 -20.20
C ALA A 104 -15.94 7.68 -20.62
N GLY A 105 -14.98 8.52 -20.32
CA GLY A 105 -15.03 9.95 -20.62
C GLY A 105 -14.62 10.35 -22.05
N ASP A 106 -14.42 11.64 -22.25
CA ASP A 106 -13.90 12.30 -23.45
C ASP A 106 -12.72 13.19 -23.07
N THR A 107 -12.21 14.02 -23.98
CA THR A 107 -11.06 14.92 -23.76
C THR A 107 -11.29 15.98 -22.67
N TYR A 108 -12.54 16.28 -22.36
CA TYR A 108 -12.95 17.25 -21.35
C TYR A 108 -13.33 16.62 -20.00
N THR A 109 -13.28 15.29 -19.89
CA THR A 109 -13.68 14.58 -18.65
C THR A 109 -12.61 14.67 -17.58
N ASP A 110 -12.97 15.18 -16.42
CA ASP A 110 -12.15 15.09 -15.22
C ASP A 110 -12.40 13.77 -14.49
N ILE A 111 -11.32 13.18 -13.97
CA ILE A 111 -11.38 11.98 -13.12
C ILE A 111 -10.77 12.33 -11.77
N MET A 112 -11.55 12.18 -10.71
CA MET A 112 -11.13 12.34 -9.33
C MET A 112 -11.16 10.99 -8.65
N TYR A 113 -10.02 10.57 -8.07
CA TYR A 113 -9.94 9.33 -7.31
C TYR A 113 -9.50 9.65 -5.88
N ILE A 114 -10.35 9.31 -4.93
CA ILE A 114 -10.17 9.49 -3.49
C ILE A 114 -10.23 8.11 -2.85
N GLY A 115 -9.42 7.86 -1.83
CA GLY A 115 -9.46 6.61 -1.08
C GLY A 115 -8.23 6.41 -0.20
N THR A 116 -8.21 5.28 0.50
CA THR A 116 -7.12 4.83 1.37
C THR A 116 -6.22 3.82 0.64
N ILE A 117 -4.91 3.84 0.90
CA ILE A 117 -3.97 2.88 0.33
C ILE A 117 -3.94 1.63 1.19
N LEU A 118 -4.78 0.65 0.87
CA LEU A 118 -4.92 -0.59 1.64
C LEU A 118 -3.82 -1.63 1.36
N HIS A 119 -3.10 -1.49 0.24
CA HIS A 119 -2.05 -2.43 -0.15
C HIS A 119 -0.98 -1.74 -1.00
N TYR A 120 0.30 -2.12 -0.83
CA TYR A 120 1.42 -1.53 -1.59
C TYR A 120 1.27 -1.66 -3.12
N ASP A 121 0.60 -2.72 -3.61
CA ASP A 121 0.26 -2.94 -5.04
C ASP A 121 -1.23 -2.67 -5.30
N SER A 122 -1.86 -1.73 -4.57
CA SER A 122 -3.25 -1.30 -4.81
C SER A 122 -3.37 -0.46 -6.07
N LEU A 123 -4.57 -0.35 -6.62
CA LEU A 123 -4.83 0.51 -7.77
C LEU A 123 -4.52 1.97 -7.44
N LEU A 124 -4.97 2.47 -6.28
CA LEU A 124 -4.73 3.84 -5.86
C LEU A 124 -3.23 4.13 -5.77
N ASN A 125 -2.45 3.25 -5.14
CA ASN A 125 -0.99 3.43 -5.06
C ASN A 125 -0.32 3.43 -6.44
N ASN A 126 -0.78 2.58 -7.35
CA ASN A 126 -0.32 2.57 -8.75
C ASN A 126 -0.68 3.88 -9.49
N VAL A 127 -1.86 4.46 -9.23
CA VAL A 127 -2.30 5.73 -9.83
C VAL A 127 -1.50 6.90 -9.26
N LEU A 128 -1.18 6.90 -7.97
CA LEU A 128 -0.33 7.91 -7.33
C LEU A 128 1.06 8.01 -7.97
N GLN A 129 1.62 6.91 -8.45
CA GLN A 129 2.92 6.87 -9.13
C GLN A 129 2.84 7.20 -10.62
N ASN A 130 1.65 7.35 -11.19
CA ASN A 130 1.46 7.60 -12.60
C ASN A 130 1.54 9.11 -12.92
N PRO A 131 2.51 9.57 -13.73
CA PRO A 131 2.74 10.99 -14.01
C PRO A 131 1.59 11.69 -14.78
N ARG A 132 0.59 10.95 -15.26
CA ARG A 132 -0.60 11.53 -15.90
C ARG A 132 -1.55 12.18 -14.91
N TYR A 133 -1.46 11.84 -13.64
CA TYR A 133 -2.36 12.34 -12.60
C TYR A 133 -1.66 13.36 -11.71
N LYS A 134 -2.42 14.36 -11.27
CA LYS A 134 -1.99 15.22 -10.17
C LYS A 134 -2.35 14.53 -8.88
N THR A 135 -1.37 14.21 -8.06
CA THR A 135 -1.55 13.36 -6.89
C THR A 135 -1.19 14.09 -5.61
N ARG A 136 -1.87 13.72 -4.52
CA ARG A 136 -1.52 14.10 -3.16
C ARG A 136 -1.74 12.92 -2.23
N LYS A 137 -0.81 12.68 -1.34
CA LYS A 137 -0.90 11.69 -0.26
C LYS A 137 -0.91 12.44 1.07
N TYR A 138 -1.87 12.16 1.90
CA TYR A 138 -2.00 12.71 3.24
C TYR A 138 -1.65 11.64 4.26
N ARG A 139 -0.96 12.02 5.33
CA ARG A 139 -0.63 11.18 6.47
C ARG A 139 -1.16 11.85 7.73
N ALA A 140 -1.72 11.10 8.67
CA ALA A 140 -2.19 11.66 9.93
C ALA A 140 -1.04 12.22 10.75
N VAL A 141 0.08 11.48 10.85
CA VAL A 141 1.34 11.96 11.42
C VAL A 141 2.22 12.48 10.28
N ILE A 142 2.56 13.77 10.30
CA ILE A 142 3.44 14.43 9.34
C ILE A 142 4.90 14.27 9.78
N SER A 143 5.17 14.46 11.07
CA SER A 143 6.48 14.31 11.69
C SER A 143 6.35 13.56 13.01
N GLU A 144 7.19 12.57 13.22
CA GLU A 144 7.25 11.80 14.47
C GLU A 144 7.93 12.60 15.58
N ALA A 145 7.56 12.31 16.82
CA ALA A 145 8.20 12.87 18.01
C ALA A 145 9.67 12.42 18.09
N VAL A 146 10.56 13.34 18.50
CA VAL A 146 12.00 13.06 18.63
C VAL A 146 12.30 12.12 19.79
N ASN A 147 11.51 12.16 20.84
CA ASN A 147 11.76 11.48 22.12
C ASN A 147 11.10 10.10 22.17
N THR A 148 11.52 9.20 21.29
CA THR A 148 10.95 7.86 21.16
C THR A 148 10.98 7.06 22.47
N LYS A 149 12.00 7.25 23.32
CA LYS A 149 12.13 6.53 24.59
C LYS A 149 10.99 6.81 25.56
N LEU A 150 10.49 8.05 25.62
CA LEU A 150 9.35 8.37 26.48
C LEU A 150 8.06 7.73 25.92
N TRP A 151 7.94 7.63 24.59
CA TRP A 151 6.83 6.94 23.98
C TRP A 151 6.91 5.41 24.19
N ASP A 152 8.10 4.80 24.14
CA ASP A 152 8.30 3.39 24.47
C ASP A 152 7.93 3.10 25.94
N GLU A 153 8.26 4.01 26.86
CA GLU A 153 7.90 3.89 28.27
C GLU A 153 6.39 4.06 28.49
N TRP A 154 5.79 5.03 27.84
CA TRP A 154 4.34 5.23 27.82
C TRP A 154 3.61 3.99 27.29
N GLU A 155 4.04 3.43 26.16
CA GLU A 155 3.47 2.22 25.59
C GLU A 155 3.57 1.03 26.56
N SER A 156 4.70 0.87 27.24
CA SER A 156 4.88 -0.18 28.25
C SER A 156 3.89 -0.04 29.41
N ILE A 157 3.56 1.19 29.82
CA ILE A 157 2.53 1.46 30.86
C ILE A 157 1.14 1.16 30.30
N TYR A 158 0.83 1.70 29.10
CA TYR A 158 -0.48 1.58 28.46
C TYR A 158 -0.87 0.14 28.16
N THR A 159 0.10 -0.71 27.78
CA THR A 159 -0.14 -2.13 27.43
C THR A 159 -0.06 -3.07 28.61
N ASN A 160 0.19 -2.60 29.82
CA ASN A 160 0.33 -3.43 31.02
C ASN A 160 -1.01 -3.88 31.60
N LEU A 161 -1.63 -4.88 30.98
CA LEU A 161 -2.92 -5.44 31.40
C LEU A 161 -2.95 -6.08 32.81
N PHE A 162 -1.81 -6.22 33.48
CA PHE A 162 -1.76 -6.63 34.90
C PHE A 162 -2.06 -5.49 35.88
N ASN A 163 -2.04 -4.26 35.41
CA ASN A 163 -2.42 -3.06 36.13
C ASN A 163 -3.81 -2.62 35.69
N GLU A 164 -4.79 -2.67 36.59
CA GLU A 164 -6.18 -2.26 36.29
C GLU A 164 -6.30 -0.77 35.91
N ASN A 165 -5.34 0.06 36.30
CA ASN A 165 -5.33 1.51 36.02
C ASN A 165 -4.33 1.89 34.90
N HIS A 166 -3.91 0.95 34.04
CA HIS A 166 -2.85 1.18 33.07
C HIS A 166 -3.11 2.36 32.11
N GLU A 167 -4.35 2.60 31.71
CA GLU A 167 -4.72 3.73 30.85
C GLU A 167 -4.58 5.08 31.61
N GLU A 168 -5.05 5.15 32.84
CA GLU A 168 -4.96 6.35 33.69
C GLU A 168 -3.50 6.67 34.06
N ASP A 169 -2.72 5.64 34.37
CA ASP A 169 -1.29 5.79 34.67
C ASP A 169 -0.50 6.24 33.43
N ALA A 170 -0.81 5.69 32.24
CA ALA A 170 -0.23 6.12 30.98
C ALA A 170 -0.59 7.58 30.66
N ARG A 171 -1.84 7.97 30.90
CA ARG A 171 -2.27 9.36 30.74
C ARG A 171 -1.55 10.30 31.69
N THR A 172 -1.42 9.92 32.97
CA THR A 172 -0.69 10.69 33.98
C THR A 172 0.79 10.84 33.60
N PHE A 173 1.40 9.76 33.09
CA PHE A 173 2.77 9.79 32.57
C PHE A 173 2.93 10.77 31.42
N TYR A 174 2.02 10.73 30.44
CA TYR A 174 2.03 11.67 29.33
C TYR A 174 1.89 13.12 29.80
N GLU A 175 0.92 13.41 30.67
CA GLU A 175 0.70 14.77 31.18
C GLU A 175 1.91 15.33 31.95
N ALA A 176 2.67 14.45 32.61
CA ALA A 176 3.90 14.84 33.30
C ALA A 176 5.08 15.15 32.34
N HIS A 177 5.06 14.63 31.11
CA HIS A 177 6.14 14.72 30.14
C HIS A 177 5.70 15.31 28.79
N GLU A 178 4.52 15.92 28.70
CA GLU A 178 3.87 16.33 27.47
C GLU A 178 4.78 17.14 26.54
N GLU A 179 5.43 18.17 27.05
CA GLU A 179 6.31 19.03 26.24
C GLU A 179 7.49 18.24 25.62
N GLU A 180 8.06 17.31 26.39
CA GLU A 180 9.17 16.49 25.93
C GLU A 180 8.72 15.41 24.94
N MET A 181 7.54 14.83 25.17
CA MET A 181 6.95 13.78 24.34
C MET A 181 6.44 14.32 23.01
N LEU A 182 5.95 15.55 22.95
CA LEU A 182 5.47 16.20 21.74
C LEU A 182 6.58 16.89 20.94
N LEU A 183 7.82 16.96 21.45
CA LEU A 183 8.90 17.63 20.76
C LEU A 183 9.14 17.04 19.37
N GLY A 184 8.93 17.88 18.33
CA GLY A 184 9.11 17.51 16.92
C GLY A 184 7.90 16.80 16.27
N ALA A 185 6.87 16.46 17.06
CA ALA A 185 5.65 15.87 16.53
C ALA A 185 4.84 16.91 15.73
N GLU A 186 4.31 16.50 14.60
CA GLU A 186 3.39 17.28 13.78
C GLU A 186 2.31 16.36 13.21
N VAL A 187 1.06 16.76 13.31
CA VAL A 187 -0.09 16.01 12.80
C VAL A 187 -0.87 16.82 11.78
N LEU A 188 -1.59 16.13 10.91
CA LEU A 188 -2.33 16.76 9.82
C LEU A 188 -3.53 17.57 10.31
N TRP A 189 -4.22 17.07 11.33
CA TRP A 189 -5.46 17.68 11.83
C TRP A 189 -5.59 17.50 13.35
N GLU A 190 -4.91 18.37 14.08
CA GLU A 190 -4.81 18.37 15.55
C GLU A 190 -6.16 18.44 16.24
N GLU A 191 -7.10 19.24 15.71
CA GLU A 191 -8.42 19.42 16.33
C GLU A 191 -9.31 18.16 16.23
N LYS A 192 -8.98 17.22 15.33
CA LYS A 192 -9.69 15.96 15.18
C LYS A 192 -9.02 14.83 15.95
N LEU A 193 -7.72 14.68 15.79
CA LEU A 193 -6.89 13.64 16.40
C LEU A 193 -5.54 14.26 16.76
N SER A 194 -5.29 14.43 18.05
CA SER A 194 -3.98 14.85 18.55
C SER A 194 -2.93 13.79 18.31
N TYR A 195 -1.65 14.15 18.47
CA TYR A 195 -0.57 13.17 18.37
C TYR A 195 -0.71 12.05 19.40
N TYR A 196 -1.20 12.39 20.62
CA TYR A 196 -1.49 11.41 21.67
C TYR A 196 -2.57 10.42 21.22
N ASP A 197 -3.71 10.90 20.71
CA ASP A 197 -4.80 10.03 20.22
C ASP A 197 -4.31 9.09 19.11
N LEU A 198 -3.46 9.59 18.22
CA LEU A 198 -2.87 8.79 17.15
C LEU A 198 -1.95 7.69 17.68
N MET A 199 -1.19 7.95 18.78
CA MET A 199 -0.36 6.92 19.42
C MET A 199 -1.21 5.88 20.14
N GLU A 200 -2.30 6.28 20.81
CA GLU A 200 -3.28 5.35 21.39
C GLU A 200 -3.88 4.41 20.30
N ILE A 201 -4.31 4.97 19.18
CA ILE A 201 -4.81 4.18 18.04
C ILE A 201 -3.72 3.23 17.53
N LYS A 202 -2.50 3.71 17.34
CA LYS A 202 -1.37 2.90 16.86
C LYS A 202 -1.10 1.68 17.74
N VAL A 203 -1.15 1.86 19.06
CA VAL A 203 -0.92 0.78 20.02
C VAL A 203 -2.12 -0.16 20.14
N SER A 204 -3.34 0.38 20.16
CA SER A 204 -4.56 -0.42 20.33
C SER A 204 -4.95 -1.22 19.08
N GLU A 205 -4.79 -0.66 17.89
CA GLU A 205 -5.15 -1.30 16.62
C GLU A 205 -3.96 -2.00 15.93
N GLY A 206 -2.75 -1.69 16.38
CA GLY A 206 -1.50 -2.20 15.82
C GLY A 206 -0.96 -1.35 14.67
N THR A 207 0.36 -1.40 14.52
CA THR A 207 1.13 -0.60 13.55
C THR A 207 0.69 -0.85 12.11
N ALA A 208 0.26 -2.08 11.76
CA ALA A 208 -0.17 -2.42 10.40
C ALA A 208 -1.44 -1.66 10.00
N SER A 209 -2.47 -1.67 10.85
CA SER A 209 -3.73 -0.94 10.66
C SER A 209 -3.47 0.55 10.62
N PHE A 210 -2.72 1.08 11.59
CA PHE A 210 -2.35 2.49 11.66
C PHE A 210 -1.64 2.98 10.39
N ASN A 211 -0.66 2.20 9.90
CA ASN A 211 0.09 2.56 8.69
C ASN A 211 -0.80 2.55 7.44
N SER A 212 -1.69 1.59 7.32
CA SER A 212 -2.61 1.51 6.19
C SER A 212 -3.65 2.63 6.23
N GLU A 213 -4.41 2.72 7.31
CA GLU A 213 -5.60 3.57 7.39
C GLU A 213 -5.27 5.05 7.64
N LEU A 214 -4.26 5.32 8.46
CA LEU A 214 -3.96 6.69 8.89
C LEU A 214 -2.69 7.27 8.25
N GLN A 215 -1.72 6.45 7.87
CA GLN A 215 -0.51 6.92 7.20
C GLN A 215 -0.56 6.74 5.68
N ASN A 216 -1.57 6.03 5.16
CA ASN A 216 -1.61 5.64 3.75
C ASN A 216 -0.33 4.92 3.30
N ASP A 217 0.30 4.17 4.21
CA ASP A 217 1.55 3.45 4.00
C ASP A 217 1.43 2.01 4.50
N PRO A 218 0.82 1.13 3.69
CA PRO A 218 0.54 -0.26 4.09
C PRO A 218 1.78 -1.14 4.20
N ILE A 219 2.98 -0.58 4.08
CA ILE A 219 4.22 -1.29 4.38
C ILE A 219 4.36 -1.34 5.89
N ASP A 220 4.17 -2.53 6.45
CA ASP A 220 4.40 -2.78 7.86
C ASP A 220 5.79 -3.39 8.05
N PRO A 221 6.76 -2.63 8.59
CA PRO A 221 8.09 -3.16 8.88
C PRO A 221 8.09 -4.29 9.91
N GLU A 222 7.10 -4.33 10.81
CA GLU A 222 7.02 -5.33 11.89
C GLU A 222 6.54 -6.69 11.39
N ASN A 223 5.69 -6.73 10.38
CA ASN A 223 5.26 -7.95 9.70
C ASN A 223 6.12 -8.32 8.48
N ALA A 224 7.05 -7.45 8.09
CA ALA A 224 8.06 -7.82 7.13
C ALA A 224 8.93 -8.94 7.75
N THR A 225 9.09 -10.04 7.04
CA THR A 225 9.99 -11.14 7.46
C THR A 225 11.40 -10.62 7.76
N PHE A 226 11.75 -9.47 7.15
CA PHE A 226 13.01 -8.75 7.37
C PHE A 226 12.70 -7.25 7.49
N ASN A 227 13.05 -6.65 8.64
CA ASN A 227 12.99 -5.21 8.81
C ASN A 227 14.11 -4.56 7.98
N PRO A 228 13.83 -3.54 7.13
CA PRO A 228 14.86 -2.82 6.39
C PRO A 228 15.99 -2.24 7.27
N GLU A 229 15.71 -1.88 8.52
CA GLU A 229 16.68 -1.39 9.48
C GLU A 229 17.70 -2.45 9.95
N TRP A 230 17.44 -3.73 9.68
CA TRP A 230 18.37 -4.81 9.97
C TRP A 230 19.47 -4.97 8.92
N PHE A 231 19.34 -4.26 7.79
CA PHE A 231 20.29 -4.31 6.69
C PHE A 231 21.26 -3.14 6.77
N ASP A 232 22.53 -3.45 7.01
CA ASP A 232 23.60 -2.51 6.83
C ASP A 232 24.11 -2.57 5.39
N TYR A 233 24.38 -1.40 4.81
CA TYR A 233 24.95 -1.32 3.46
C TYR A 233 26.46 -1.21 3.54
N TYR A 234 27.13 -1.89 2.64
CA TYR A 234 28.60 -1.82 2.52
C TYR A 234 29.02 -1.32 1.15
N GLU A 235 30.19 -0.72 1.08
CA GLU A 235 30.80 -0.29 -0.17
C GLU A 235 31.61 -1.46 -0.76
N PRO A 236 31.21 -2.03 -1.91
CA PRO A 236 31.86 -3.21 -2.48
C PRO A 236 33.36 -3.02 -2.77
N GLU A 237 33.76 -1.79 -3.12
CA GLU A 237 35.14 -1.42 -3.42
C GLU A 237 36.06 -1.49 -2.18
N LEU A 238 35.49 -1.36 -0.98
CA LEU A 238 36.23 -1.45 0.27
C LEU A 238 36.37 -2.87 0.80
N MET A 239 35.72 -3.85 0.16
CA MET A 239 35.67 -5.24 0.60
C MET A 239 36.66 -6.11 -0.19
N ASP A 240 37.61 -6.75 0.50
CA ASP A 240 38.48 -7.75 -0.12
C ASP A 240 37.88 -9.16 0.02
N PHE A 241 36.90 -9.48 -0.81
CA PHE A 241 36.28 -10.80 -0.84
C PHE A 241 37.22 -11.95 -1.27
N LYS A 242 38.45 -11.64 -1.71
CA LYS A 242 39.50 -12.65 -1.97
C LYS A 242 40.18 -13.15 -0.68
N SER A 243 40.07 -12.36 0.41
CA SER A 243 40.61 -12.72 1.72
C SER A 243 40.17 -14.11 2.18
N PRO A 244 41.04 -14.94 2.78
CA PRO A 244 40.67 -16.24 3.35
C PRO A 244 39.55 -16.20 4.37
N GLU A 245 39.28 -15.06 4.92
CA GLU A 245 38.22 -14.81 5.88
C GLU A 245 36.82 -15.13 5.33
N PHE A 246 36.58 -14.91 4.03
CA PHE A 246 35.26 -15.09 3.43
C PHE A 246 35.04 -16.50 2.88
N VAL A 247 33.87 -17.05 3.22
CA VAL A 247 33.35 -18.30 2.68
C VAL A 247 32.03 -17.99 1.96
N PHE A 248 31.85 -18.51 0.75
CA PHE A 248 30.67 -18.24 -0.05
C PHE A 248 29.65 -19.35 0.05
N VAL A 249 28.43 -18.98 0.38
CA VAL A 249 27.27 -19.88 0.37
C VAL A 249 26.20 -19.32 -0.54
N ALA A 250 25.50 -20.17 -1.25
CA ALA A 250 24.42 -19.72 -2.10
C ALA A 250 23.18 -20.59 -1.92
N ALA A 251 22.03 -20.03 -2.23
CA ALA A 251 20.77 -20.74 -2.18
C ALA A 251 19.90 -20.38 -3.41
N ASN A 252 19.04 -21.31 -3.77
CA ASN A 252 18.03 -21.13 -4.80
C ASN A 252 16.67 -21.55 -4.25
N ASP A 253 15.68 -20.68 -4.42
CA ASP A 253 14.27 -20.97 -4.30
C ASP A 253 13.69 -21.09 -5.73
N PRO A 254 13.48 -22.33 -6.21
CA PRO A 254 13.08 -22.54 -7.59
C PRO A 254 11.57 -22.41 -7.77
N SER A 255 11.15 -21.69 -8.79
CA SER A 255 9.80 -21.73 -9.32
C SER A 255 9.75 -22.50 -10.65
N LEU A 256 8.69 -23.29 -10.87
CA LEU A 256 8.57 -24.12 -12.07
C LEU A 256 8.40 -23.33 -13.38
N GLY A 257 8.15 -22.02 -13.32
CA GLY A 257 8.12 -21.12 -14.48
C GLY A 257 7.18 -21.52 -15.64
N LYS A 258 6.28 -22.49 -15.42
CA LYS A 258 5.47 -23.13 -16.49
C LYS A 258 4.47 -22.21 -17.16
N ASN A 259 4.05 -21.12 -16.50
CA ASN A 259 3.01 -20.22 -17.00
C ASN A 259 3.37 -18.75 -16.71
N LYS A 260 2.72 -17.81 -17.41
CA LYS A 260 2.78 -16.36 -17.08
C LYS A 260 2.33 -16.04 -15.64
N LYS A 261 1.63 -16.97 -14.99
CA LYS A 261 1.15 -16.88 -13.59
C LYS A 261 2.08 -17.54 -12.57
N SER A 262 3.18 -18.18 -12.98
CA SER A 262 4.14 -18.81 -12.07
C SER A 262 4.89 -17.74 -11.27
N ASP A 263 5.27 -18.10 -10.04
CA ASP A 263 6.12 -17.27 -9.20
C ASP A 263 7.52 -17.09 -9.79
N THR A 264 8.27 -16.12 -9.29
CA THR A 264 9.67 -15.93 -9.63
C THR A 264 10.54 -16.99 -8.93
N SER A 265 11.65 -17.36 -9.55
CA SER A 265 12.73 -18.07 -8.87
C SER A 265 13.76 -17.08 -8.36
N SER A 266 14.35 -17.35 -7.21
CA SER A 266 15.42 -16.54 -6.66
C SER A 266 16.72 -17.32 -6.52
N ILE A 267 17.85 -16.66 -6.78
CA ILE A 267 19.19 -17.18 -6.52
C ILE A 267 19.92 -16.10 -5.73
N ILE A 268 20.46 -16.46 -4.58
CA ILE A 268 21.23 -15.55 -3.73
C ILE A 268 22.61 -16.12 -3.44
N ASN A 269 23.63 -15.26 -3.43
CA ASN A 269 25.00 -15.56 -3.05
C ASN A 269 25.44 -14.68 -1.89
N LEU A 270 25.87 -15.29 -0.81
CA LEU A 270 26.29 -14.64 0.42
C LEU A 270 27.76 -14.93 0.68
N ALA A 271 28.52 -13.91 1.07
CA ALA A 271 29.84 -14.04 1.67
C ALA A 271 29.72 -14.00 3.18
N LEU A 272 30.10 -15.09 3.86
CA LEU A 272 30.16 -15.16 5.32
C LEU A 272 31.56 -14.86 5.79
N SER A 273 31.74 -13.82 6.63
CA SER A 273 32.99 -13.59 7.35
C SER A 273 33.12 -14.61 8.50
N THR A 274 34.16 -15.42 8.43
CA THR A 274 34.47 -16.40 9.49
C THR A 274 35.03 -15.76 10.77
N LYS A 275 35.41 -14.47 10.69
CA LYS A 275 35.92 -13.71 11.85
C LYS A 275 34.81 -13.00 12.60
N THR A 276 33.90 -12.33 11.87
CA THR A 276 32.88 -11.48 12.48
C THR A 276 31.50 -12.16 12.55
N GLY A 277 31.27 -13.18 11.73
CA GLY A 277 29.95 -13.80 11.56
C GLY A 277 29.00 -13.02 10.66
N TYR A 278 29.39 -11.85 10.16
CA TYR A 278 28.52 -11.08 9.25
C TYR A 278 28.35 -11.78 7.90
N MET A 279 27.16 -11.67 7.37
CA MET A 279 26.79 -12.15 6.04
C MET A 279 26.60 -10.96 5.10
N TYR A 280 27.28 -10.98 3.95
CA TYR A 280 27.20 -9.96 2.92
C TYR A 280 26.50 -10.52 1.71
N VAL A 281 25.45 -9.86 1.23
CA VAL A 281 24.80 -10.23 -0.04
C VAL A 281 25.70 -9.75 -1.18
N VAL A 282 26.34 -10.69 -1.87
CA VAL A 282 27.28 -10.40 -2.95
C VAL A 282 26.60 -10.35 -4.31
N ASP A 283 25.62 -11.22 -4.52
CA ASP A 283 24.86 -11.29 -5.76
C ASP A 283 23.46 -11.84 -5.45
N ALA A 284 22.43 -11.29 -6.06
CA ALA A 284 21.06 -11.75 -5.93
C ALA A 284 20.30 -11.55 -7.25
N SER A 285 19.55 -12.55 -7.65
CA SER A 285 18.74 -12.49 -8.87
C SER A 285 17.36 -13.11 -8.63
N VAL A 286 16.32 -12.33 -8.95
CA VAL A 286 14.91 -12.74 -8.78
C VAL A 286 14.21 -12.55 -10.11
N GLU A 287 13.94 -13.67 -10.81
CA GLU A 287 13.38 -13.63 -12.16
C GLU A 287 12.46 -14.84 -12.43
N LYS A 288 11.64 -14.73 -13.46
CA LYS A 288 10.86 -15.88 -13.98
C LYS A 288 11.74 -16.71 -14.91
N ARG A 289 12.10 -17.89 -14.47
CA ARG A 289 13.00 -18.79 -15.21
C ARG A 289 12.38 -20.17 -15.38
N LYS A 290 12.79 -20.87 -16.43
CA LYS A 290 12.59 -22.31 -16.54
C LYS A 290 13.68 -23.05 -15.75
N PRO A 291 13.44 -24.30 -15.32
CA PRO A 291 14.41 -25.04 -14.51
C PRO A 291 15.80 -25.19 -15.13
N ASP A 292 15.90 -25.39 -16.43
CA ASP A 292 17.15 -25.45 -17.18
C ASP A 292 17.93 -24.12 -17.09
N VAL A 293 17.25 -23.00 -17.23
CA VAL A 293 17.84 -21.66 -17.10
C VAL A 293 18.33 -21.41 -15.68
N ILE A 294 17.56 -21.84 -14.65
CA ILE A 294 18.00 -21.72 -13.25
C ILE A 294 19.34 -22.43 -13.03
N ILE A 295 19.49 -23.63 -13.56
CA ILE A 295 20.73 -24.41 -13.46
C ILE A 295 21.89 -23.67 -14.11
N GLU A 296 21.69 -23.13 -15.31
CA GLU A 296 22.72 -22.36 -16.03
C GLU A 296 23.12 -21.10 -15.28
N ASP A 297 22.16 -20.36 -14.73
CA ASP A 297 22.39 -19.13 -13.96
C ASP A 297 23.17 -19.41 -12.66
N VAL A 298 22.88 -20.51 -11.97
CA VAL A 298 23.64 -20.93 -10.79
C VAL A 298 25.10 -21.21 -11.14
N PHE A 299 25.33 -21.93 -12.25
CA PHE A 299 26.70 -22.20 -12.71
C PHE A 299 27.42 -20.92 -13.15
N GLU A 300 26.71 -20.00 -13.79
CA GLU A 300 27.29 -18.72 -14.21
C GLU A 300 27.63 -17.86 -13.01
N MET A 301 26.77 -17.77 -12.00
CA MET A 301 27.05 -17.07 -10.75
C MET A 301 28.30 -17.66 -10.07
N ASN A 302 28.43 -18.98 -10.01
CA ASN A 302 29.65 -19.62 -9.47
C ASN A 302 30.90 -19.36 -10.32
N ARG A 303 30.78 -19.30 -11.65
CA ARG A 303 31.91 -18.92 -12.56
C ARG A 303 32.34 -17.49 -12.33
N ARG A 304 31.39 -16.54 -12.20
CA ARG A 304 31.68 -15.14 -11.87
C ARG A 304 32.43 -15.04 -10.55
N LEU A 305 31.93 -15.71 -9.51
CA LEU A 305 32.57 -15.74 -8.21
C LEU A 305 34.01 -16.28 -8.25
N LYS A 306 34.25 -17.36 -9.00
CA LYS A 306 35.61 -17.92 -9.18
C LYS A 306 36.52 -16.94 -9.93
N ARG A 307 36.00 -16.21 -10.92
CA ARG A 307 36.77 -15.22 -11.66
C ARG A 307 37.13 -14.03 -10.76
N ASP A 308 36.17 -13.50 -10.03
CA ASP A 308 36.29 -12.23 -9.34
C ASP A 308 36.90 -12.38 -7.93
N CYS A 309 36.52 -13.43 -7.19
CA CYS A 309 36.98 -13.69 -5.83
C CYS A 309 37.97 -14.85 -5.69
N LYS A 310 38.30 -15.57 -6.78
CA LYS A 310 39.17 -16.77 -6.80
C LYS A 310 38.64 -17.94 -5.94
N LYS A 311 37.34 -17.91 -5.60
CA LYS A 311 36.65 -18.91 -4.78
C LYS A 311 35.32 -19.26 -5.43
N GLY A 312 34.84 -20.47 -5.21
CA GLY A 312 33.50 -20.89 -5.60
C GLY A 312 32.59 -21.07 -4.40
N PHE A 313 31.38 -21.50 -4.62
CA PHE A 313 30.46 -21.84 -3.55
C PHE A 313 31.05 -22.96 -2.67
N TYR A 314 31.10 -22.73 -1.36
CA TYR A 314 31.40 -23.74 -0.38
C TYR A 314 30.21 -24.68 -0.18
N LYS A 315 28.99 -24.11 -0.12
CA LYS A 315 27.73 -24.86 -0.10
C LYS A 315 26.71 -24.14 -0.98
N PHE A 316 25.86 -24.96 -1.60
CA PHE A 316 24.71 -24.50 -2.36
C PHE A 316 23.46 -25.23 -1.86
N GLY A 317 22.44 -24.48 -1.46
CA GLY A 317 21.14 -24.98 -1.02
C GLY A 317 20.10 -24.84 -2.13
N VAL A 318 19.20 -25.80 -2.23
CA VAL A 318 18.04 -25.72 -3.11
C VAL A 318 16.80 -26.06 -2.28
N GLU A 319 15.75 -25.27 -2.36
CA GLU A 319 14.47 -25.63 -1.78
C GLU A 319 13.83 -26.78 -2.54
N VAL A 320 13.45 -27.86 -1.84
CA VAL A 320 13.08 -29.15 -2.48
C VAL A 320 11.58 -29.35 -2.58
N VAL A 321 10.75 -28.48 -1.97
CA VAL A 321 9.30 -28.69 -1.81
C VAL A 321 8.54 -28.84 -3.13
N GLN A 322 9.06 -28.29 -4.24
CA GLN A 322 8.41 -28.37 -5.56
C GLN A 322 9.11 -29.27 -6.60
N PHE A 323 10.29 -29.80 -6.29
CA PHE A 323 11.11 -30.58 -7.24
C PHE A 323 11.03 -32.11 -7.02
N GLN A 324 10.19 -32.60 -6.13
CA GLN A 324 10.05 -34.05 -5.88
C GLN A 324 9.40 -34.85 -7.02
N TYR A 325 9.09 -34.23 -8.16
CA TYR A 325 8.42 -34.88 -9.30
C TYR A 325 9.22 -34.81 -10.62
N PHE A 326 10.55 -34.69 -10.53
CA PHE A 326 11.42 -34.79 -11.71
C PHE A 326 12.49 -35.85 -11.51
#